data_ba2b1b410167f2707e1d2c9c16928a1c
#
_entry.id   ba2b1b410167f2707e1d2c9c16928a1c
#
_cell.length_a   1.000
_cell.length_b   1.000
_cell.length_c   1.000
_cell.angle_alpha   90.00
_cell.angle_beta   90.00
_cell.angle_gamma   90.00
#
_symmetry.space_group_name_H-M   'P 1'
#
loop_
_entity.id
_entity.type
_entity.pdbx_description
1 polymer ?
#
loop_
_entity_poly.entity_id
_entity_poly.type
_entity_poly.pdbx_seq_one_letter_code
_entity_poly.pdbx_strand_id
1 'polypeptide(L)'
;AEYVVESTGLFLTQEKAQAHIQAGAKYVVMSAPSKDATPMFVCGVNFDKYEKGTQFVSNASCTTNCLAPIAKVLNDKFGIENGLMTTVHSTTATQKTVDGPSLKDWRGGRAAAGNIIPSSTGAAKAVGKVIPELNGKLTGISMRVPTLDVSVVDLTVNLKNAATKEQ
;
A
#
# COMPACT_ATOMS: atom_id res chain seq x y z
N ALA A 1 -15.55 18.98 -11.78
CA ALA A 1 -14.08 18.82 -11.91
C ALA A 1 -13.79 17.77 -12.99
N GLU A 2 -12.69 17.92 -13.70
CA GLU A 2 -12.27 16.96 -14.71
C GLU A 2 -11.62 15.73 -14.06
N TYR A 3 -10.82 15.96 -13.05
CA TYR A 3 -10.19 14.93 -12.22
C TYR A 3 -10.76 14.98 -10.81
N VAL A 4 -11.08 13.82 -10.25
CA VAL A 4 -11.51 13.66 -8.86
C VAL A 4 -10.53 12.74 -8.14
N VAL A 5 -10.01 13.20 -7.00
CA VAL A 5 -9.24 12.36 -6.08
C VAL A 5 -10.20 11.77 -5.06
N GLU A 6 -10.44 10.46 -5.15
CA GLU A 6 -11.25 9.72 -4.20
C GLU A 6 -10.40 9.34 -2.98
N SER A 7 -10.57 10.04 -1.88
CA SER A 7 -9.79 9.85 -0.65
C SER A 7 -10.64 9.56 0.59
N THR A 8 -11.92 9.20 0.40
CA THR A 8 -12.81 8.84 1.51
C THR A 8 -12.55 7.44 2.05
N GLY A 9 -11.92 6.57 1.25
CA GLY A 9 -11.74 5.15 1.56
C GLY A 9 -13.01 4.30 1.35
N LEU A 10 -14.08 4.86 0.79
CA LEU A 10 -15.37 4.20 0.60
C LEU A 10 -15.57 3.68 -0.83
N PHE A 11 -15.17 4.45 -1.84
CA PHE A 11 -15.38 4.18 -3.26
C PHE A 11 -14.12 3.56 -3.89
N LEU A 12 -13.76 2.35 -3.44
CA LEU A 12 -12.51 1.65 -3.82
C LEU A 12 -12.70 0.60 -4.90
N THR A 13 -13.78 0.67 -5.65
CA THR A 13 -14.05 -0.13 -6.86
C THR A 13 -14.54 0.77 -7.98
N GLN A 14 -14.34 0.38 -9.23
CA GLN A 14 -14.84 1.15 -10.37
C GLN A 14 -16.36 1.36 -10.28
N GLU A 15 -17.10 0.32 -9.91
CA GLU A 15 -18.56 0.39 -9.73
C GLU A 15 -18.95 1.53 -8.76
N LYS A 16 -18.32 1.59 -7.59
CA LYS A 16 -18.62 2.63 -6.60
C LYS A 16 -18.14 4.01 -7.05
N ALA A 17 -16.93 4.09 -7.61
CA ALA A 17 -16.34 5.33 -8.07
C ALA A 17 -17.05 5.90 -9.31
N GLN A 18 -17.86 5.09 -10.00
CA GLN A 18 -18.69 5.52 -11.12
C GLN A 18 -19.61 6.70 -10.77
N ALA A 19 -19.99 6.85 -9.50
CA ALA A 19 -20.78 8.00 -9.03
C ALA A 19 -20.08 9.35 -9.34
N HIS A 20 -18.76 9.41 -9.29
CA HIS A 20 -18.01 10.64 -9.63
C HIS A 20 -18.06 10.94 -11.13
N ILE A 21 -18.01 9.89 -11.97
CA ILE A 21 -18.16 10.04 -13.44
C ILE A 21 -19.57 10.51 -13.79
N GLN A 22 -20.59 9.93 -13.15
CA GLN A 22 -21.98 10.35 -13.35
C GLN A 22 -22.22 11.80 -12.91
N ALA A 23 -21.48 12.29 -11.92
CA ALA A 23 -21.48 13.67 -11.47
C ALA A 23 -20.65 14.61 -12.38
N GLY A 24 -20.07 14.11 -13.48
CA GLY A 24 -19.40 14.92 -14.50
C GLY A 24 -17.86 14.91 -14.46
N ALA A 25 -17.25 14.09 -13.63
CA ALA A 25 -15.80 13.87 -13.69
C ALA A 25 -15.42 13.05 -14.94
N LYS A 26 -14.21 13.26 -15.47
CA LYS A 26 -13.65 12.42 -16.54
C LYS A 26 -12.79 11.30 -16.00
N TYR A 27 -12.07 11.56 -14.92
CA TYR A 27 -11.09 10.65 -14.33
C TYR A 27 -11.22 10.61 -12.81
N VAL A 28 -11.02 9.43 -12.23
CA VAL A 28 -11.00 9.23 -10.78
C VAL A 28 -9.69 8.56 -10.35
N VAL A 29 -8.99 9.19 -9.42
CA VAL A 29 -7.78 8.67 -8.79
C VAL A 29 -8.11 8.26 -7.36
N MET A 30 -8.09 6.96 -7.08
CA MET A 30 -8.27 6.43 -5.73
C MET A 30 -6.96 6.58 -4.94
N SER A 31 -6.98 7.31 -3.83
CA SER A 31 -5.81 7.50 -2.95
C SER A 31 -5.52 6.29 -2.03
N ALA A 32 -6.12 5.14 -2.31
CA ALA A 32 -6.00 3.90 -1.56
C ALA A 32 -5.96 2.70 -2.52
N PRO A 33 -5.51 1.52 -2.07
CA PRO A 33 -5.54 0.32 -2.90
C PRO A 33 -6.96 -0.01 -3.36
N SER A 34 -7.13 -0.23 -4.66
CA SER A 34 -8.40 -0.70 -5.20
C SER A 34 -8.75 -2.10 -4.68
N LYS A 35 -10.03 -2.37 -4.53
CA LYS A 35 -10.57 -3.68 -4.11
C LYS A 35 -11.00 -4.56 -5.28
N ASP A 36 -10.85 -4.06 -6.50
CA ASP A 36 -11.15 -4.75 -7.76
C ASP A 36 -9.93 -4.75 -8.70
N ALA A 37 -10.16 -4.93 -10.00
CA ALA A 37 -9.14 -4.93 -11.04
C ALA A 37 -8.68 -3.53 -11.48
N THR A 38 -9.09 -2.46 -10.81
CA THR A 38 -8.60 -1.11 -11.12
C THR A 38 -7.08 -1.07 -11.12
N PRO A 39 -6.43 -0.59 -12.20
CA PRO A 39 -4.99 -0.56 -12.28
C PRO A 39 -4.38 0.31 -11.19
N MET A 40 -3.30 -0.19 -10.60
CA MET A 40 -2.60 0.43 -9.50
C MET A 40 -1.23 0.90 -9.96
N PHE A 41 -0.89 2.14 -9.64
CA PHE A 41 0.36 2.75 -10.06
C PHE A 41 1.16 3.28 -8.87
N VAL A 42 2.48 3.07 -8.94
CA VAL A 42 3.46 3.65 -8.01
C VAL A 42 4.48 4.42 -8.82
N CYS A 43 4.72 5.67 -8.42
CA CYS A 43 5.66 6.56 -9.09
C CYS A 43 7.07 5.96 -9.13
N GLY A 44 7.71 6.01 -10.29
CA GLY A 44 9.03 5.43 -10.50
C GLY A 44 9.07 3.90 -10.61
N VAL A 45 7.92 3.22 -10.53
CA VAL A 45 7.84 1.76 -10.58
C VAL A 45 7.19 1.25 -11.86
N ASN A 46 5.98 1.69 -12.19
CA ASN A 46 5.19 1.13 -13.29
C ASN A 46 4.33 2.15 -14.03
N PHE A 47 4.69 3.43 -14.05
CA PHE A 47 3.95 4.45 -14.81
C PHE A 47 4.05 4.26 -16.33
N ASP A 48 5.06 3.57 -16.81
CA ASP A 48 5.22 3.14 -18.21
C ASP A 48 4.07 2.24 -18.69
N LYS A 49 3.37 1.59 -17.75
CA LYS A 49 2.21 0.75 -18.03
C LYS A 49 0.87 1.52 -18.05
N TYR A 50 0.90 2.85 -17.88
CA TYR A 50 -0.32 3.65 -17.93
C TYR A 50 -0.82 3.77 -19.37
N GLU A 51 -2.07 3.40 -19.57
CA GLU A 51 -2.77 3.55 -20.85
C GLU A 51 -3.60 4.83 -20.83
N LYS A 52 -3.34 5.72 -21.82
CA LYS A 52 -4.04 7.00 -21.94
C LYS A 52 -5.56 6.77 -22.08
N GLY A 53 -6.32 7.47 -21.26
CA GLY A 53 -7.78 7.36 -21.22
C GLY A 53 -8.33 6.41 -20.16
N THR A 54 -7.48 5.73 -19.39
CA THR A 54 -7.91 4.94 -18.23
C THR A 54 -8.63 5.85 -17.22
N GLN A 55 -9.92 5.65 -17.06
CA GLN A 55 -10.76 6.53 -16.24
C GLN A 55 -10.54 6.37 -14.73
N PHE A 56 -10.23 5.14 -14.30
CA PHE A 56 -10.05 4.80 -12.89
C PHE A 56 -8.66 4.27 -12.65
N VAL A 57 -7.93 4.88 -11.72
CA VAL A 57 -6.62 4.43 -11.30
C VAL A 57 -6.52 4.46 -9.78
N SER A 58 -5.65 3.62 -9.22
CA SER A 58 -5.33 3.61 -7.80
C SER A 58 -3.87 4.01 -7.59
N ASN A 59 -3.63 4.88 -6.61
CA ASN A 59 -2.29 5.27 -6.17
C ASN A 59 -1.71 4.32 -5.10
N ALA A 60 -2.26 3.12 -4.95
CA ALA A 60 -1.85 2.15 -3.95
C ALA A 60 -1.96 2.67 -2.49
N SER A 61 -1.18 2.11 -1.56
CA SER A 61 -1.10 2.53 -0.16
C SER A 61 0.21 3.26 0.13
N CYS A 62 0.27 3.97 1.26
CA CYS A 62 1.49 4.61 1.74
C CYS A 62 2.65 3.61 1.88
N THR A 63 2.40 2.46 2.49
CA THR A 63 3.42 1.41 2.65
C THR A 63 3.84 0.81 1.30
N THR A 64 2.92 0.62 0.35
CA THR A 64 3.26 0.14 -1.00
C THR A 64 4.10 1.16 -1.75
N ASN A 65 3.80 2.45 -1.63
CA ASN A 65 4.59 3.53 -2.24
C ASN A 65 6.01 3.63 -1.65
N CYS A 66 6.19 3.28 -0.39
CA CYS A 66 7.53 3.17 0.21
C CYS A 66 8.26 1.91 -0.26
N LEU A 67 7.60 0.75 -0.20
CA LEU A 67 8.22 -0.56 -0.41
C LEU A 67 8.54 -0.84 -1.89
N ALA A 68 7.62 -0.50 -2.81
CA ALA A 68 7.76 -0.90 -4.20
C ALA A 68 8.98 -0.29 -4.92
N PRO A 69 9.35 0.98 -4.74
CA PRO A 69 10.59 1.53 -5.32
C PRO A 69 11.85 0.83 -4.82
N ILE A 70 11.93 0.55 -3.52
CA ILE A 70 13.08 -0.16 -2.92
C ILE A 70 13.16 -1.58 -3.48
N ALA A 71 12.03 -2.29 -3.46
CA ALA A 71 11.95 -3.65 -3.99
C ALA A 71 12.29 -3.71 -5.49
N LYS A 72 11.89 -2.69 -6.27
CA LYS A 72 12.23 -2.59 -7.69
C LYS A 72 13.74 -2.51 -7.90
N VAL A 73 14.42 -1.60 -7.21
CA VAL A 73 15.87 -1.43 -7.33
C VAL A 73 16.62 -2.72 -6.96
N LEU A 74 16.24 -3.36 -5.85
CA LEU A 74 16.87 -4.60 -5.41
C LEU A 74 16.59 -5.74 -6.39
N ASN A 75 15.36 -5.86 -6.88
CA ASN A 75 15.00 -6.91 -7.82
C ASN A 75 15.68 -6.71 -9.18
N ASP A 76 15.73 -5.52 -9.70
CA ASP A 76 16.33 -5.20 -11.01
C ASP A 76 17.85 -5.44 -11.00
N LYS A 77 18.54 -5.13 -9.89
CA LYS A 77 19.99 -5.27 -9.78
C LYS A 77 20.45 -6.67 -9.35
N PHE A 78 19.77 -7.25 -8.37
CA PHE A 78 20.26 -8.45 -7.69
C PHE A 78 19.29 -9.63 -7.78
N GLY A 79 18.04 -9.39 -8.12
CA GLY A 79 16.95 -10.36 -8.07
C GLY A 79 16.54 -10.69 -6.63
N ILE A 80 15.25 -10.65 -6.34
CA ILE A 80 14.69 -11.05 -5.04
C ILE A 80 14.14 -12.47 -5.17
N GLU A 81 14.56 -13.37 -4.29
CA GLU A 81 13.99 -14.70 -4.16
C GLU A 81 12.73 -14.66 -3.27
N ASN A 82 12.88 -14.10 -2.08
CA ASN A 82 11.80 -13.88 -1.12
C ASN A 82 12.16 -12.75 -0.16
N GLY A 83 11.17 -12.27 0.59
CA GLY A 83 11.44 -11.23 1.57
C GLY A 83 10.30 -11.04 2.58
N LEU A 84 10.68 -10.51 3.73
CA LEU A 84 9.79 -10.10 4.81
C LEU A 84 9.88 -8.59 5.02
N MET A 85 8.73 -7.93 5.03
CA MET A 85 8.61 -6.52 5.35
C MET A 85 7.95 -6.34 6.72
N THR A 86 8.54 -5.52 7.56
CA THR A 86 7.88 -5.00 8.77
C THR A 86 7.67 -3.50 8.59
N THR A 87 6.43 -3.04 8.75
CA THR A 87 6.18 -1.60 8.82
C THR A 87 5.88 -1.19 10.25
N VAL A 88 6.67 -0.26 10.77
CA VAL A 88 6.39 0.47 12.02
C VAL A 88 5.63 1.71 11.62
N HIS A 89 4.32 1.73 11.91
CA HIS A 89 3.39 2.63 11.27
C HIS A 89 2.73 3.58 12.26
N SER A 90 2.62 4.84 11.88
CA SER A 90 1.86 5.84 12.64
C SER A 90 0.40 5.43 12.84
N THR A 91 -0.25 6.08 13.79
CA THR A 91 -1.68 5.88 14.07
C THR A 91 -2.54 6.32 12.88
N THR A 92 -3.67 5.66 12.68
CA THR A 92 -4.65 6.01 11.65
C THR A 92 -6.06 5.99 12.23
N ALA A 93 -7.01 6.60 11.53
CA ALA A 93 -8.40 6.74 11.98
C ALA A 93 -9.14 5.40 12.23
N THR A 94 -8.59 4.28 11.78
CA THR A 94 -9.16 2.95 12.03
C THR A 94 -8.90 2.42 13.43
N GLN A 95 -7.98 3.03 14.18
CA GLN A 95 -7.58 2.62 15.52
C GLN A 95 -8.49 3.26 16.57
N LYS A 96 -8.53 2.65 17.77
CA LYS A 96 -9.32 3.14 18.89
C LYS A 96 -8.58 4.24 19.66
N THR A 97 -9.31 5.23 20.14
CA THR A 97 -8.78 6.27 21.05
C THR A 97 -8.52 5.69 22.43
N VAL A 98 -9.43 4.86 22.92
CA VAL A 98 -9.33 4.12 24.19
C VAL A 98 -9.55 2.63 23.92
N ASP A 99 -9.12 1.77 24.85
CA ASP A 99 -9.36 0.33 24.77
C ASP A 99 -10.85 0.03 24.61
N GLY A 100 -11.19 -0.81 23.64
CA GLY A 100 -12.55 -1.19 23.36
C GLY A 100 -12.66 -2.31 22.34
N PRO A 101 -13.81 -3.00 22.26
CA PRO A 101 -13.99 -4.13 21.36
C PRO A 101 -13.82 -3.69 19.89
N SER A 102 -13.18 -4.55 19.10
CA SER A 102 -13.04 -4.40 17.66
C SER A 102 -13.43 -5.70 16.97
N LEU A 103 -14.54 -5.68 16.24
CA LEU A 103 -15.08 -6.87 15.59
C LEU A 103 -14.29 -7.32 14.35
N LYS A 104 -13.56 -6.38 13.71
CA LYS A 104 -12.80 -6.67 12.48
C LYS A 104 -11.36 -7.11 12.75
N ASP A 105 -10.76 -6.55 13.77
CA ASP A 105 -9.38 -6.84 14.19
C ASP A 105 -9.31 -6.67 15.71
N TRP A 106 -9.27 -7.77 16.45
CA TRP A 106 -9.26 -7.74 17.92
C TRP A 106 -8.10 -6.93 18.48
N ARG A 107 -6.90 -7.05 17.87
CA ARG A 107 -5.73 -6.29 18.30
C ARG A 107 -5.92 -4.79 18.09
N GLY A 108 -6.63 -4.40 17.03
CA GLY A 108 -7.01 -3.01 16.76
C GLY A 108 -7.99 -2.41 17.78
N GLY A 109 -8.46 -3.18 18.76
CA GLY A 109 -9.25 -2.70 19.90
C GLY A 109 -8.44 -1.98 20.98
N ARG A 110 -7.10 -2.05 20.95
CA ARG A 110 -6.24 -1.37 21.92
C ARG A 110 -6.12 0.12 21.60
N ALA A 111 -5.96 0.92 22.64
CA ALA A 111 -5.78 2.37 22.53
C ALA A 111 -4.51 2.71 21.73
N ALA A 112 -4.68 3.49 20.67
CA ALA A 112 -3.61 3.84 19.74
C ALA A 112 -2.49 4.66 20.40
N ALA A 113 -2.83 5.49 21.39
CA ALA A 113 -1.89 6.41 22.02
C ALA A 113 -0.92 5.77 23.04
N GLY A 114 -1.09 4.48 23.37
CA GLY A 114 -0.31 3.85 24.44
C GLY A 114 0.14 2.42 24.17
N ASN A 115 -0.02 1.92 22.95
CA ASN A 115 0.26 0.51 22.64
C ASN A 115 1.05 0.35 21.35
N ILE A 116 1.84 -0.73 21.25
CA ILE A 116 2.31 -1.28 19.98
C ILE A 116 1.28 -2.31 19.53
N ILE A 117 0.62 -2.06 18.41
CA ILE A 117 -0.53 -2.86 17.97
C ILE A 117 -0.18 -3.59 16.67
N PRO A 118 0.04 -4.93 16.71
CA PRO A 118 0.21 -5.71 15.49
C PRO A 118 -1.05 -5.65 14.62
N SER A 119 -0.88 -5.43 13.33
CA SER A 119 -1.97 -5.36 12.36
C SER A 119 -1.60 -6.09 11.08
N SER A 120 -2.59 -6.56 10.35
CA SER A 120 -2.36 -7.11 9.02
C SER A 120 -2.06 -5.99 8.02
N THR A 121 -1.27 -6.29 7.00
CA THR A 121 -1.00 -5.38 5.89
C THR A 121 -1.08 -6.11 4.56
N GLY A 122 -1.72 -5.49 3.59
CA GLY A 122 -1.75 -5.96 2.20
C GLY A 122 -0.62 -5.39 1.34
N ALA A 123 0.26 -4.56 1.90
CA ALA A 123 1.25 -3.81 1.12
C ALA A 123 2.25 -4.72 0.39
N ALA A 124 2.75 -5.77 1.05
CA ALA A 124 3.66 -6.73 0.42
C ALA A 124 3.01 -7.47 -0.77
N LYS A 125 1.73 -7.84 -0.65
CA LYS A 125 0.96 -8.42 -1.76
C LYS A 125 0.71 -7.41 -2.88
N ALA A 126 0.47 -6.14 -2.53
CA ALA A 126 0.25 -5.07 -3.50
C ALA A 126 1.49 -4.79 -4.35
N VAL A 127 2.70 -4.99 -3.82
CA VAL A 127 3.94 -4.91 -4.60
C VAL A 127 3.91 -5.88 -5.77
N GLY A 128 3.41 -7.10 -5.61
CA GLY A 128 3.25 -8.07 -6.69
C GLY A 128 2.25 -7.64 -7.79
N LYS A 129 1.35 -6.67 -7.50
CA LYS A 129 0.46 -6.09 -8.53
C LYS A 129 1.17 -5.05 -9.40
N VAL A 130 2.11 -4.29 -8.82
CA VAL A 130 2.85 -3.23 -9.54
C VAL A 130 4.18 -3.74 -10.11
N ILE A 131 4.75 -4.79 -9.50
CA ILE A 131 5.95 -5.51 -9.95
C ILE A 131 5.60 -7.00 -10.04
N PRO A 132 5.06 -7.49 -11.18
CA PRO A 132 4.56 -8.87 -11.30
C PRO A 132 5.58 -9.97 -10.96
N GLU A 133 6.87 -9.72 -11.20
CA GLU A 133 7.97 -10.64 -10.91
C GLU A 133 8.13 -10.92 -9.40
N LEU A 134 7.58 -10.05 -8.55
CA LEU A 134 7.61 -10.18 -7.09
C LEU A 134 6.30 -10.77 -6.52
N ASN A 135 5.37 -11.17 -7.39
CA ASN A 135 4.12 -11.77 -6.92
C ASN A 135 4.40 -13.06 -6.12
N GLY A 136 3.89 -13.09 -4.89
CA GLY A 136 4.07 -14.24 -3.98
C GLY A 136 5.43 -14.32 -3.28
N LYS A 137 6.40 -13.45 -3.61
CA LYS A 137 7.74 -13.48 -3.01
C LYS A 137 7.87 -12.65 -1.74
N LEU A 138 7.02 -11.65 -1.54
CA LEU A 138 7.07 -10.78 -0.38
C LEU A 138 5.88 -11.04 0.55
N THR A 139 6.17 -11.05 1.84
CA THR A 139 5.16 -11.05 2.90
C THR A 139 5.45 -9.91 3.88
N GLY A 140 4.51 -9.60 4.78
CA GLY A 140 4.74 -8.50 5.69
C GLY A 140 3.78 -8.44 6.87
N ILE A 141 4.25 -7.77 7.90
CA ILE A 141 3.51 -7.45 9.12
C ILE A 141 3.54 -5.94 9.35
N SER A 142 2.57 -5.44 10.13
CA SER A 142 2.49 -4.03 10.52
C SER A 142 2.44 -3.93 12.04
N MET A 143 3.21 -3.00 12.59
CA MET A 143 3.16 -2.60 13.99
C MET A 143 2.71 -1.15 14.06
N ARG A 144 1.50 -0.91 14.58
CA ARG A 144 1.03 0.45 14.85
C ARG A 144 1.65 0.95 16.15
N VAL A 145 2.20 2.16 16.12
CA VAL A 145 2.88 2.79 17.27
C VAL A 145 2.28 4.17 17.54
N PRO A 146 2.43 4.69 18.79
CA PRO A 146 1.87 5.98 19.19
C PRO A 146 2.60 7.18 18.57
N THR A 147 2.69 7.27 17.26
CA THR A 147 3.21 8.42 16.52
C THR A 147 2.10 9.00 15.64
N LEU A 148 2.09 10.32 15.51
CA LEU A 148 1.05 11.03 14.77
C LEU A 148 1.29 10.96 13.27
N ASP A 149 2.55 10.98 12.87
CA ASP A 149 2.94 11.02 11.46
C ASP A 149 4.25 10.25 11.25
N VAL A 150 4.55 9.92 10.00
CA VAL A 150 5.71 9.18 9.52
C VAL A 150 5.71 7.71 9.96
N SER A 151 6.02 6.84 9.03
CA SER A 151 6.14 5.40 9.22
C SER A 151 7.46 4.90 8.64
N VAL A 152 7.94 3.76 9.13
CA VAL A 152 9.17 3.12 8.68
C VAL A 152 8.83 1.78 8.06
N VAL A 153 9.51 1.44 6.96
CA VAL A 153 9.55 0.10 6.39
C VAL A 153 10.92 -0.50 6.62
N ASP A 154 10.94 -1.64 7.26
CA ASP A 154 12.11 -2.53 7.36
C ASP A 154 11.90 -3.69 6.39
N LEU A 155 12.83 -3.88 5.47
CA LEU A 155 12.77 -4.93 4.45
C LEU A 155 13.98 -5.84 4.55
N THR A 156 13.74 -7.12 4.86
CA THR A 156 14.73 -8.18 4.80
C THR A 156 14.45 -9.06 3.58
N VAL A 157 15.46 -9.28 2.72
CA VAL A 157 15.31 -10.05 1.49
C VAL A 157 16.43 -11.08 1.33
N ASN A 158 16.12 -12.20 0.69
CA ASN A 158 17.09 -13.10 0.11
C ASN A 158 17.27 -12.72 -1.36
N LEU A 159 18.51 -12.40 -1.72
CA LEU A 159 18.88 -12.01 -3.07
C LEU A 159 19.39 -13.22 -3.87
N LYS A 160 19.09 -13.26 -5.17
CA LYS A 160 19.63 -14.28 -6.08
C LYS A 160 21.12 -14.09 -6.32
N ASN A 161 21.56 -12.85 -6.48
CA ASN A 161 22.94 -12.48 -6.67
C ASN A 161 23.46 -11.78 -5.42
N ALA A 162 24.60 -12.22 -4.89
CA ALA A 162 25.21 -11.59 -3.74
C ALA A 162 25.53 -10.11 -4.02
N ALA A 163 25.37 -9.28 -3.00
CA ALA A 163 25.63 -7.84 -3.07
C ALA A 163 26.46 -7.40 -1.87
N THR A 164 27.28 -6.37 -2.03
CA THR A 164 27.96 -5.69 -0.94
C THR A 164 27.19 -4.43 -0.55
N LYS A 165 27.54 -3.84 0.59
CA LYS A 165 26.91 -2.61 1.06
C LYS A 165 27.19 -1.41 0.13
N GLU A 166 28.30 -1.43 -0.57
CA GLU A 166 28.78 -0.37 -1.47
C GLU A 166 28.07 -0.39 -2.83
N GLN A 167 27.42 -1.51 -3.20
CA GLN A 167 26.66 -1.67 -4.43
C GLN A 167 25.22 -1.17 -4.30
#